data_f0f8b604d8fba8d933b95ec0983a145f
#
_entry.id   f0f8b604d8fba8d933b95ec0983a145f
#
_cell.length_a   1.000
_cell.length_b   1.000
_cell.length_c   1.000
_cell.angle_alpha   90.00
_cell.angle_beta   90.00
_cell.angle_gamma   90.00
#
_symmetry.space_group_name_H-M   'P 1'
#
loop_
_entity.id
_entity.type
_entity.pdbx_description
1 polymer ?
#
loop_
_entity_poly.entity_id
_entity_poly.type
_entity_poly.pdbx_seq_one_letter_code
_entity_poly.pdbx_strand_id
1 'polypeptide(L)'
;MRVLVDTCVIIDALQSRVPFAEAAQKLFIYSANKQFEGYITAKSVTDIYYLTHRLTHSDTETRKILSKLFTLFHLLDTTSLDCRKAISSEIGDYEDAIMVETAIRSEMECIVTRNVKDYVNLLLKCVNLLH
;
A
#
# COMPACT_ATOMS: atom_id res chain seq x y z
N MET A 1 -0.61 -14.67 -7.01
CA MET A 1 -1.59 -13.57 -6.92
C MET A 1 -0.85 -12.25 -6.71
N ARG A 2 -1.17 -11.28 -7.51
CA ARG A 2 -0.54 -9.95 -7.45
C ARG A 2 -1.41 -8.99 -6.65
N VAL A 3 -0.88 -8.49 -5.55
CA VAL A 3 -1.64 -7.73 -4.54
C VAL A 3 -0.99 -6.38 -4.29
N LEU A 4 -1.75 -5.30 -4.43
CA LEU A 4 -1.29 -3.97 -4.03
C LEU A 4 -1.72 -3.69 -2.59
N VAL A 5 -0.78 -3.29 -1.75
CA VAL A 5 -1.02 -3.03 -0.34
C VAL A 5 -1.11 -1.52 -0.12
N ASP A 6 -2.21 -1.08 0.49
CA ASP A 6 -2.44 0.32 0.81
C ASP A 6 -1.43 0.82 1.85
N THR A 7 -1.04 2.08 1.74
CA THR A 7 -0.06 2.72 2.63
C THR A 7 -0.43 2.59 4.09
N CYS A 8 -1.72 2.76 4.43
CA CYS A 8 -2.16 2.65 5.83
C CYS A 8 -1.86 1.28 6.44
N VAL A 9 -1.95 0.21 5.65
CA VAL A 9 -1.66 -1.15 6.11
C VAL A 9 -0.16 -1.31 6.41
N ILE A 10 0.70 -0.77 5.54
CA ILE A 10 2.15 -0.79 5.75
C ILE A 10 2.50 -0.06 7.05
N ILE A 11 1.95 1.13 7.26
CA ILE A 11 2.20 1.93 8.47
C ILE A 11 1.67 1.24 9.72
N ASP A 12 0.49 0.61 9.65
CA ASP A 12 -0.07 -0.14 10.77
C ASP A 12 0.89 -1.24 11.24
N ALA A 13 1.51 -1.95 10.31
CA ALA A 13 2.48 -2.99 10.63
C ALA A 13 3.77 -2.41 11.22
N LEU A 14 4.32 -1.37 10.59
CA LEU A 14 5.60 -0.77 11.02
C LEU A 14 5.49 -0.08 12.37
N GLN A 15 4.34 0.52 12.69
CA GLN A 15 4.13 1.31 13.92
C GLN A 15 3.33 0.55 14.97
N SER A 16 3.02 -0.71 14.73
CA SER A 16 2.24 -1.56 15.66
C SER A 16 0.93 -0.89 16.11
N ARG A 17 0.18 -0.32 15.15
CA ARG A 17 -1.07 0.39 15.45
C ARG A 17 -2.19 -0.57 15.82
N VAL A 18 -2.65 -0.49 17.07
CA VAL A 18 -3.78 -1.28 17.56
C VAL A 18 -5.10 -0.63 17.06
N PRO A 19 -6.09 -1.39 16.62
CA PRO A 19 -6.19 -2.87 16.57
C PRO A 19 -5.69 -3.48 15.25
N PHE A 20 -5.07 -2.71 14.37
CA PHE A 20 -4.78 -3.11 12.99
C PHE A 20 -3.46 -3.86 12.83
N ALA A 21 -2.54 -3.72 13.78
CA ALA A 21 -1.17 -4.20 13.64
C ALA A 21 -1.06 -5.71 13.43
N GLU A 22 -1.83 -6.51 14.14
CA GLU A 22 -1.74 -7.96 14.06
C GLU A 22 -2.01 -8.47 12.65
N ALA A 23 -3.11 -8.03 12.04
CA ALA A 23 -3.48 -8.42 10.69
C ALA A 23 -2.47 -7.91 9.66
N ALA A 24 -2.00 -6.67 9.83
CA ALA A 24 -1.01 -6.06 8.95
C ALA A 24 0.34 -6.79 9.01
N GLN A 25 0.78 -7.17 10.20
CA GLN A 25 2.03 -7.92 10.38
C GLN A 25 1.94 -9.33 9.82
N LYS A 26 0.78 -9.99 9.91
CA LYS A 26 0.55 -11.28 9.24
C LYS A 26 0.70 -11.14 7.73
N LEU A 27 0.22 -10.05 7.15
CA LEU A 27 0.38 -9.78 5.72
C LEU A 27 1.86 -9.73 5.33
N PHE A 28 2.70 -9.11 6.14
CA PHE A 28 4.15 -9.06 5.93
C PHE A 28 4.75 -10.46 5.93
N ILE A 29 4.34 -11.31 6.86
CA ILE A 29 4.81 -12.70 6.94
C ILE A 29 4.42 -13.49 5.70
N TYR A 30 3.17 -13.34 5.24
CA TYR A 30 2.69 -14.02 4.04
C TYR A 30 3.43 -13.56 2.79
N SER A 31 3.74 -12.27 2.69
CA SER A 31 4.53 -11.74 1.59
C SER A 31 5.97 -12.27 1.63
N ALA A 32 6.58 -12.31 2.81
CA ALA A 32 7.92 -12.86 2.99
C ALA A 32 7.99 -14.33 2.61
N ASN A 33 6.94 -15.09 2.89
CA ASN A 33 6.83 -16.52 2.56
C ASN A 33 6.36 -16.76 1.12
N LYS A 34 6.24 -15.70 0.32
CA LYS A 34 5.84 -15.77 -1.09
C LYS A 34 4.48 -16.44 -1.33
N GLN A 35 3.55 -16.30 -0.38
CA GLN A 35 2.19 -16.79 -0.54
C GLN A 35 1.39 -15.93 -1.53
N PHE A 36 1.84 -14.72 -1.77
CA PHE A 36 1.38 -13.82 -2.83
C PHE A 36 2.51 -12.89 -3.23
N GLU A 37 2.38 -12.22 -4.37
CA GLU A 37 3.30 -11.17 -4.79
C GLU A 37 2.77 -9.84 -4.29
N GLY A 38 3.41 -9.26 -3.28
CA GLY A 38 3.01 -8.00 -2.68
C GLY A 38 3.69 -6.81 -3.34
N TYR A 39 2.92 -5.77 -3.56
CA TYR A 39 3.37 -4.52 -4.19
C TYR A 39 2.95 -3.33 -3.37
N ILE A 40 3.77 -2.28 -3.40
CA ILE A 40 3.43 -0.94 -2.92
C ILE A 40 3.77 0.05 -4.03
N THR A 41 3.12 1.21 -4.06
CA THR A 41 3.44 2.21 -5.07
C THR A 41 4.68 3.01 -4.68
N ALA A 42 5.49 3.39 -5.66
CA ALA A 42 6.64 4.27 -5.43
C ALA A 42 6.21 5.60 -4.81
N LYS A 43 5.02 6.09 -5.16
CA LYS A 43 4.43 7.29 -4.56
C LYS A 43 4.25 7.16 -3.04
N SER A 44 3.89 5.97 -2.55
CA SER A 44 3.67 5.73 -1.12
C SER A 44 4.96 5.76 -0.31
N VAL A 45 6.11 5.55 -0.93
CA VAL A 45 7.40 5.45 -0.23
C VAL A 45 7.74 6.74 0.52
N THR A 46 7.44 7.90 -0.05
CA THR A 46 7.68 9.19 0.60
C THR A 46 6.88 9.32 1.89
N ASP A 47 5.60 8.96 1.84
CA ASP A 47 4.73 9.01 3.01
C ASP A 47 5.20 8.03 4.08
N ILE A 48 5.58 6.81 3.68
CA ILE A 48 6.12 5.80 4.59
C ILE A 48 7.39 6.33 5.26
N TYR A 49 8.29 6.96 4.48
CA TYR A 49 9.51 7.54 5.01
C TYR A 49 9.21 8.58 6.10
N TYR A 50 8.39 9.57 5.80
CA TYR A 50 8.14 10.66 6.74
C TYR A 50 7.39 10.20 8.00
N LEU A 51 6.42 9.31 7.87
CA LEU A 51 5.70 8.77 9.01
C LEU A 51 6.60 7.92 9.90
N THR A 52 7.51 7.15 9.30
CA THR A 52 8.48 6.33 10.03
C THR A 52 9.54 7.20 10.70
N HIS A 53 10.04 8.22 9.98
CA HIS A 53 11.05 9.14 10.50
C HIS A 53 10.57 9.90 11.74
N ARG A 54 9.29 10.21 11.82
CA ARG A 54 8.71 10.85 13.01
C ARG A 54 8.93 10.04 14.29
N LEU A 55 9.04 8.71 14.16
CA LEU A 55 9.26 7.82 15.31
C LEU A 55 10.74 7.55 15.55
N THR A 56 11.51 7.33 14.49
CA THR A 56 12.94 6.98 14.61
C THR A 56 13.81 8.19 14.92
N HIS A 57 13.41 9.38 14.45
CA HIS A 57 14.22 10.59 14.47
C HIS A 57 15.61 10.41 13.86
N SER A 58 15.77 9.43 12.97
CA SER A 58 17.03 9.08 12.34
C SER A 58 16.83 8.71 10.87
N ASP A 59 17.47 9.46 9.98
CA ASP A 59 17.45 9.15 8.55
C ASP A 59 18.07 7.77 8.27
N THR A 60 19.19 7.46 8.94
CA THR A 60 19.86 6.17 8.76
C THR A 60 18.97 5.00 9.12
N GLU A 61 18.30 5.07 10.29
CA GLU A 61 17.40 4.01 10.72
C GLU A 61 16.18 3.91 9.81
N THR A 62 15.63 5.03 9.37
CA THR A 62 14.46 5.04 8.48
C THR A 62 14.81 4.41 7.14
N ARG A 63 15.96 4.73 6.57
CA ARG A 63 16.41 4.11 5.31
C ARG A 63 16.63 2.61 5.44
N LYS A 64 17.10 2.13 6.59
CA LYS A 64 17.23 0.69 6.85
C LYS A 64 15.87 0.00 6.86
N ILE A 65 14.87 0.62 7.49
CA ILE A 65 13.51 0.09 7.51
C ILE A 65 12.95 0.01 6.08
N LEU A 66 13.12 1.08 5.29
CA LEU A 66 12.69 1.07 3.89
C LEU A 66 13.39 -0.01 3.07
N SER A 67 14.69 -0.19 3.27
CA SER A 67 15.46 -1.21 2.57
C SER A 67 14.91 -2.61 2.84
N LYS A 68 14.56 -2.90 4.10
CA LYS A 68 13.92 -4.17 4.45
C LYS A 68 12.53 -4.30 3.83
N LEU A 69 11.76 -3.22 3.83
CA LEU A 69 10.43 -3.20 3.22
C LEU A 69 10.51 -3.56 1.73
N PHE A 70 11.52 -3.07 1.02
CA PHE A 70 11.73 -3.36 -0.39
C PHE A 70 12.16 -4.80 -0.67
N THR A 71 12.59 -5.55 0.33
CA THR A 71 12.80 -7.00 0.18
C THR A 71 11.51 -7.79 0.29
N LEU A 72 10.48 -7.21 0.93
CA LEU A 72 9.19 -7.87 1.15
C LEU A 72 8.17 -7.53 0.07
N PHE A 73 8.26 -6.34 -0.51
CA PHE A 73 7.28 -5.83 -1.48
C PHE A 73 7.99 -5.27 -2.71
N HIS A 74 7.41 -5.51 -3.87
CA HIS A 74 7.85 -4.87 -5.11
C HIS A 74 7.30 -3.44 -5.17
N LEU A 75 8.02 -2.57 -5.87
CA LEU A 75 7.55 -1.21 -6.10
C LEU A 75 6.87 -1.11 -7.46
N LEU A 76 5.71 -0.45 -7.49
CA LEU A 76 5.00 -0.09 -8.71
C LEU A 76 5.17 1.39 -8.99
N ASP A 77 5.50 1.72 -10.22
CA ASP A 77 5.56 3.12 -10.64
C ASP A 77 4.14 3.70 -10.75
N THR A 78 3.97 4.92 -10.25
CA THR A 78 2.81 5.74 -10.57
C THR A 78 3.17 6.62 -11.75
N THR A 79 2.36 6.60 -12.81
CA THR A 79 2.65 7.33 -14.04
C THR A 79 1.80 8.58 -14.17
N SER A 80 2.20 9.47 -15.08
CA SER A 80 1.41 10.66 -15.40
C SER A 80 0.01 10.30 -15.89
N LEU A 81 -0.13 9.18 -16.61
CA LEU A 81 -1.44 8.72 -17.08
C LEU A 81 -2.35 8.32 -15.92
N ASP A 82 -1.79 7.66 -14.88
CA ASP A 82 -2.55 7.31 -13.69
C ASP A 82 -3.13 8.56 -13.02
N CYS A 83 -2.31 9.61 -12.90
CA CYS A 83 -2.74 10.88 -12.32
C CYS A 83 -3.84 11.56 -13.15
N ARG A 84 -3.72 11.52 -14.48
CA ARG A 84 -4.71 12.12 -15.39
C ARG A 84 -6.04 11.37 -15.35
N LYS A 85 -6.02 10.05 -15.38
CA LYS A 85 -7.24 9.23 -15.30
C LYS A 85 -7.96 9.40 -13.97
N ALA A 86 -7.22 9.57 -12.88
CA ALA A 86 -7.79 9.74 -11.56
C ALA A 86 -8.65 11.00 -11.43
N ILE A 87 -8.42 12.04 -12.26
CA ILE A 87 -9.19 13.28 -12.23
C ILE A 87 -10.70 13.05 -12.42
N SER A 88 -11.07 12.11 -13.29
CA SER A 88 -12.47 11.79 -13.56
C SER A 88 -12.97 10.54 -12.82
N SER A 89 -12.23 10.06 -11.84
CA SER A 89 -12.62 8.90 -11.04
C SER A 89 -13.81 9.24 -10.12
N GLU A 90 -14.65 8.24 -9.88
CA GLU A 90 -15.75 8.34 -8.92
C GLU A 90 -15.29 8.14 -7.48
N ILE A 91 -14.03 7.76 -7.26
CA ILE A 91 -13.45 7.60 -5.94
C ILE A 91 -13.24 8.98 -5.31
N GLY A 92 -13.77 9.19 -4.10
CA GLY A 92 -13.79 10.51 -3.46
C GLY A 92 -12.41 11.03 -3.06
N ASP A 93 -11.48 10.16 -2.69
CA ASP A 93 -10.13 10.54 -2.33
C ASP A 93 -9.22 10.43 -3.56
N TYR A 94 -8.58 11.54 -3.93
CA TYR A 94 -7.76 11.59 -5.16
C TYR A 94 -6.53 10.68 -5.07
N GLU A 95 -5.88 10.56 -3.90
CA GLU A 95 -4.73 9.65 -3.75
C GLU A 95 -5.15 8.20 -3.95
N ASP A 96 -6.31 7.82 -3.39
CA ASP A 96 -6.88 6.49 -3.59
C ASP A 96 -7.22 6.26 -5.07
N ALA A 97 -7.75 7.27 -5.74
CA ALA A 97 -8.05 7.20 -7.16
C ALA A 97 -6.79 6.94 -7.99
N ILE A 98 -5.68 7.61 -7.68
CA ILE A 98 -4.39 7.37 -8.35
C ILE A 98 -3.91 5.94 -8.09
N MET A 99 -4.03 5.46 -6.86
CA MET A 99 -3.62 4.09 -6.50
C MET A 99 -4.40 3.07 -7.31
N VAL A 100 -5.71 3.27 -7.44
CA VAL A 100 -6.57 2.38 -8.21
C VAL A 100 -6.19 2.37 -9.69
N GLU A 101 -5.95 3.53 -10.28
CA GLU A 101 -5.52 3.61 -11.69
C GLU A 101 -4.17 2.91 -11.90
N THR A 102 -3.23 3.08 -10.96
CA THR A 102 -1.96 2.36 -10.98
C THR A 102 -2.18 0.85 -10.92
N ALA A 103 -3.05 0.40 -10.02
CA ALA A 103 -3.34 -1.02 -9.84
C ALA A 103 -3.98 -1.64 -11.09
N ILE A 104 -4.93 -0.94 -11.70
CA ILE A 104 -5.60 -1.41 -12.93
C ILE A 104 -4.59 -1.53 -14.07
N ARG A 105 -3.80 -0.47 -14.29
CA ARG A 105 -2.78 -0.45 -15.36
C ARG A 105 -1.74 -1.56 -15.19
N SER A 106 -1.39 -1.86 -13.94
CA SER A 106 -0.37 -2.85 -13.60
C SER A 106 -0.94 -4.26 -13.44
N GLU A 107 -2.24 -4.44 -13.71
CA GLU A 107 -2.92 -5.73 -13.64
C GLU A 107 -2.82 -6.39 -12.27
N MET A 108 -2.98 -5.59 -11.20
CA MET A 108 -3.10 -6.12 -9.84
C MET A 108 -4.45 -6.84 -9.70
N GLU A 109 -4.44 -7.96 -8.98
CA GLU A 109 -5.66 -8.74 -8.78
C GLU A 109 -6.53 -8.18 -7.67
N CYS A 110 -5.90 -7.56 -6.66
CA CYS A 110 -6.65 -6.90 -5.59
C CYS A 110 -5.83 -5.80 -4.92
N ILE A 111 -6.55 -4.96 -4.18
CA ILE A 111 -5.95 -3.98 -3.25
C ILE A 111 -6.31 -4.44 -1.85
N VAL A 112 -5.31 -4.55 -0.97
CA VAL A 112 -5.52 -4.81 0.46
C VAL A 112 -5.53 -3.49 1.20
N THR A 113 -6.62 -3.20 1.88
CA THR A 113 -6.83 -1.96 2.61
C THR A 113 -7.67 -2.23 3.85
N ARG A 114 -7.72 -1.28 4.77
CA ARG A 114 -8.70 -1.32 5.87
C ARG A 114 -9.91 -0.43 5.62
N ASN A 115 -9.98 0.23 4.45
CA ASN A 115 -11.06 1.15 4.07
C ASN A 115 -11.71 0.74 2.76
N VAL A 116 -12.25 -0.50 2.69
CA VAL A 116 -12.85 -1.04 1.45
C VAL A 116 -13.93 -0.14 0.89
N LYS A 117 -14.71 0.51 1.74
CA LYS A 117 -15.80 1.41 1.31
C LYS A 117 -15.33 2.58 0.46
N ASP A 118 -14.06 2.99 0.58
CA ASP A 118 -13.49 4.09 -0.20
C ASP A 118 -13.22 3.68 -1.65
N TYR A 119 -13.31 2.38 -1.95
CA TYR A 119 -13.00 1.79 -3.25
C TYR A 119 -14.24 1.16 -3.91
N VAL A 120 -15.44 1.63 -3.60
CA VAL A 120 -16.67 1.12 -4.22
C VAL A 120 -16.69 1.40 -5.72
N ASN A 121 -17.34 0.52 -6.47
CA ASN A 121 -17.48 0.61 -7.95
C ASN A 121 -16.20 0.37 -8.73
N LEU A 122 -15.29 -0.44 -8.19
CA LEU A 122 -14.05 -0.78 -8.87
C LEU A 122 -14.16 -2.04 -9.71
N LEU A 123 -13.36 -2.07 -10.78
CA LEU A 123 -13.11 -3.30 -11.55
C LEU A 123 -12.17 -4.24 -10.80
N LEU A 124 -11.51 -3.74 -9.76
CA LEU A 124 -10.60 -4.51 -8.92
C LEU A 124 -11.30 -5.05 -7.69
N LYS A 125 -10.81 -6.19 -7.25
CA LYS A 125 -11.22 -6.79 -5.99
C LYS A 125 -10.50 -6.08 -4.83
N CYS A 126 -11.27 -5.65 -3.84
CA CYS A 126 -10.70 -5.07 -2.62
C CYS A 126 -10.92 -6.02 -1.45
N VAL A 127 -9.91 -6.12 -0.58
CA VAL A 127 -9.95 -6.96 0.60
C VAL A 127 -9.75 -6.09 1.84
N ASN A 128 -10.71 -6.15 2.75
CA ASN A 128 -10.56 -5.50 4.03
C ASN A 128 -9.74 -6.40 4.96
N LEU A 129 -8.64 -5.86 5.48
CA LEU A 129 -7.72 -6.64 6.27
C LEU A 129 -8.28 -7.08 7.62
N LEU A 130 -9.31 -6.40 8.13
CA LEU A 130 -9.95 -6.72 9.40
C LEU A 130 -11.05 -7.79 9.31
N HIS A 131 -11.35 -8.24 8.11
CA HIS A 131 -12.38 -9.27 7.89
C HIS A 131 -11.80 -10.61 7.53
#